data_d836ededf0a2903dbf446799689c74ca
#
_entry.id   d836ededf0a2903dbf446799689c74ca
#
_cell.length_a   1.000
_cell.length_b   1.000
_cell.length_c   1.000
_cell.angle_alpha   90.00
_cell.angle_beta   90.00
_cell.angle_gamma   90.00
#
_symmetry.space_group_name_H-M   'P 1'
#
loop_
_entity.id
_entity.type
_entity.pdbx_description
1 polymer ?
#
loop_
_entity_poly.entity_id
_entity_poly.type
_entity_poly.pdbx_seq_one_letter_code
_entity_poly.pdbx_strand_id
1 'polypeptide(L)'
;MGTSESTYGIPEENMLSFLPDFIFQTITQIRPAFLREHGIRLLLMDFDNTMLPYTTDRPEQPLLDWIAGMQDAGITLCIVSNSHKQRVPHFSQQYHVPCVTHAAKPGTRGIREAMARYGAAPQQTALVGDQIYTDVLGAKRAGITAIAVRSIHNHTVWLKLRHLLE
;
A
#
# COMPACT_ATOMS: atom_id res chain seq x y z
N MET A 1 -43.33 4.52 28.82
CA MET A 1 -41.95 4.14 29.23
C MET A 1 -41.38 3.33 28.11
N GLY A 2 -40.62 3.99 27.24
CA GLY A 2 -39.95 3.34 26.10
C GLY A 2 -38.56 3.00 26.50
N THR A 3 -38.21 1.71 26.46
CA THR A 3 -36.86 1.23 26.57
C THR A 3 -36.19 1.44 25.23
N SER A 4 -35.23 2.36 25.18
CA SER A 4 -34.35 2.56 24.03
C SER A 4 -33.38 1.41 23.95
N GLU A 5 -33.57 0.52 22.99
CA GLU A 5 -32.52 -0.42 22.59
C GLU A 5 -31.36 0.38 21.97
N SER A 6 -30.25 0.38 22.68
CA SER A 6 -28.97 0.87 22.18
C SER A 6 -28.43 -0.13 21.16
N THR A 7 -28.65 0.16 19.89
CA THR A 7 -28.00 -0.57 18.80
C THR A 7 -26.54 -0.13 18.76
N TYR A 8 -25.65 -0.94 19.31
CA TYR A 8 -24.23 -0.80 19.11
C TYR A 8 -23.89 -1.21 17.66
N GLY A 9 -24.29 -0.39 16.71
CA GLY A 9 -23.77 -0.47 15.35
C GLY A 9 -22.41 0.20 15.30
N ILE A 10 -21.40 -0.50 14.82
CA ILE A 10 -20.13 0.12 14.44
C ILE A 10 -20.47 1.18 13.40
N PRO A 11 -20.06 2.45 13.58
CA PRO A 11 -20.34 3.49 12.60
C PRO A 11 -19.87 3.05 11.21
N GLU A 12 -20.65 3.26 10.16
CA GLU A 12 -20.31 2.90 8.78
C GLU A 12 -18.95 3.44 8.36
N GLU A 13 -18.56 4.61 8.86
CA GLU A 13 -17.23 5.22 8.65
C GLU A 13 -16.07 4.32 9.11
N ASN A 14 -16.28 3.53 10.19
CA ASN A 14 -15.25 2.61 10.70
C ASN A 14 -15.15 1.32 9.88
N MET A 15 -16.23 0.85 9.27
CA MET A 15 -16.19 -0.31 8.37
C MET A 15 -15.49 0.01 7.04
N LEU A 16 -15.66 1.22 6.51
CA LEU A 16 -15.00 1.67 5.29
C LEU A 16 -13.48 1.81 5.44
N SER A 17 -12.98 1.95 6.68
CA SER A 17 -11.53 2.07 6.95
C SER A 17 -10.73 0.81 6.66
N PHE A 18 -11.36 -0.34 6.54
CA PHE A 18 -10.71 -1.62 6.23
C PHE A 18 -10.85 -2.04 4.76
N LEU A 19 -11.61 -1.29 3.96
CA LEU A 19 -11.79 -1.60 2.55
C LEU A 19 -10.80 -0.80 1.70
N PRO A 20 -10.03 -1.46 0.81
CA PRO A 20 -9.22 -0.75 -0.15
C PRO A 20 -10.11 -0.02 -1.17
N ASP A 21 -9.59 1.06 -1.74
CA ASP A 21 -10.26 1.77 -2.82
C ASP A 21 -10.15 0.99 -4.13
N PHE A 22 -9.05 0.27 -4.34
CA PHE A 22 -8.78 -0.56 -5.53
C PHE A 22 -8.07 -1.86 -5.14
N ILE A 23 -8.29 -2.90 -5.95
CA ILE A 23 -7.68 -4.22 -5.77
C ILE A 23 -7.07 -4.68 -7.10
N PHE A 24 -5.81 -5.13 -7.05
CA PHE A 24 -5.10 -5.75 -8.17
C PHE A 24 -4.55 -7.11 -7.75
N GLN A 25 -4.30 -8.00 -8.70
CA GLN A 25 -3.68 -9.30 -8.41
C GLN A 25 -2.20 -9.13 -8.02
N THR A 26 -1.48 -8.27 -8.75
CA THR A 26 -0.07 -7.98 -8.52
C THR A 26 0.20 -6.49 -8.68
N ILE A 27 1.28 -6.01 -8.07
CA ILE A 27 1.69 -4.61 -8.19
C ILE A 27 1.98 -4.21 -9.65
N THR A 28 2.49 -5.13 -10.46
CA THR A 28 2.83 -4.87 -11.87
C THR A 28 1.62 -4.67 -12.79
N GLN A 29 0.42 -4.98 -12.31
CA GLN A 29 -0.82 -4.68 -13.03
C GLN A 29 -1.28 -3.23 -12.90
N ILE A 30 -0.72 -2.48 -11.93
CA ILE A 30 -1.01 -1.06 -11.77
C ILE A 30 -0.29 -0.31 -12.89
N ARG A 31 -1.04 0.34 -13.78
CA ARG A 31 -0.46 1.10 -14.90
C ARG A 31 -0.31 2.58 -14.55
N PRO A 32 0.69 3.26 -15.10
CA PRO A 32 0.84 4.71 -14.91
C PRO A 32 -0.41 5.50 -15.29
N ALA A 33 -1.09 5.11 -16.37
CA ALA A 33 -2.34 5.73 -16.81
C ALA A 33 -3.45 5.67 -15.75
N PHE A 34 -3.59 4.51 -15.07
CA PHE A 34 -4.54 4.35 -13.97
C PHE A 34 -4.26 5.35 -12.85
N LEU A 35 -3.00 5.50 -12.43
CA LEU A 35 -2.61 6.43 -11.37
C LEU A 35 -2.88 7.88 -11.77
N ARG A 36 -2.54 8.25 -13.01
CA ARG A 36 -2.81 9.60 -13.54
C ARG A 36 -4.30 9.93 -13.61
N GLU A 37 -5.12 9.00 -14.04
CA GLU A 37 -6.58 9.17 -14.08
C GLU A 37 -7.18 9.45 -12.70
N HIS A 38 -6.56 8.95 -11.64
CA HIS A 38 -6.96 9.17 -10.25
C HIS A 38 -6.18 10.32 -9.57
N GLY A 39 -5.39 11.08 -10.33
CA GLY A 39 -4.60 12.20 -9.81
C GLY A 39 -3.42 11.80 -8.93
N ILE A 40 -3.01 10.53 -8.95
CA ILE A 40 -1.91 10.00 -8.15
C ILE A 40 -0.58 10.27 -8.85
N ARG A 41 0.34 10.93 -8.17
CA ARG A 41 1.71 11.17 -8.62
C ARG A 41 2.78 10.57 -7.69
N LEU A 42 2.41 10.20 -6.47
CA LEU A 42 3.27 9.50 -5.51
C LEU A 42 2.63 8.15 -5.17
N LEU A 43 3.32 7.07 -5.52
CA LEU A 43 2.93 5.72 -5.14
C LEU A 43 3.84 5.21 -4.05
N LEU A 44 3.31 5.05 -2.86
CA LEU A 44 3.96 4.39 -1.74
C LEU A 44 3.74 2.88 -1.86
N MET A 45 4.77 2.10 -1.61
CA MET A 45 4.73 0.65 -1.79
C MET A 45 5.20 -0.06 -0.53
N ASP A 46 4.40 -1.01 -0.04
CA ASP A 46 4.94 -2.01 0.86
C ASP A 46 5.94 -2.91 0.12
N PHE A 47 6.84 -3.57 0.84
CA PHE A 47 7.92 -4.34 0.24
C PHE A 47 7.68 -5.85 0.30
N ASP A 48 7.60 -6.40 1.51
CA ASP A 48 7.50 -7.85 1.73
C ASP A 48 6.17 -8.41 1.21
N ASN A 49 6.23 -9.40 0.33
CA ASN A 49 5.11 -10.05 -0.33
C ASN A 49 4.21 -9.13 -1.20
N THR A 50 4.59 -7.87 -1.36
CA THR A 50 3.96 -6.91 -2.28
C THR A 50 4.81 -6.72 -3.53
N MET A 51 6.07 -6.33 -3.36
CA MET A 51 7.05 -6.18 -4.44
C MET A 51 7.84 -7.46 -4.67
N LEU A 52 8.35 -8.04 -3.59
CA LEU A 52 9.15 -9.27 -3.59
C LEU A 52 8.58 -10.28 -2.60
N PRO A 53 8.71 -11.59 -2.90
CA PRO A 53 8.53 -12.62 -1.89
C PRO A 53 9.49 -12.39 -0.71
N TYR A 54 9.01 -12.68 0.50
CA TYR A 54 9.84 -12.59 1.70
C TYR A 54 11.09 -13.49 1.64
N THR A 55 11.05 -14.51 0.78
CA THR A 55 12.09 -15.55 0.65
C THR A 55 13.21 -15.21 -0.33
N THR A 56 13.12 -14.10 -1.07
CA THR A 56 14.15 -13.71 -2.04
C THR A 56 14.45 -12.22 -1.99
N ASP A 57 15.69 -11.85 -2.29
CA ASP A 57 16.14 -10.47 -2.43
C ASP A 57 16.37 -10.07 -3.89
N ARG A 58 16.12 -10.99 -4.83
CA ARG A 58 16.30 -10.76 -6.26
C ARG A 58 14.97 -10.50 -6.93
N PRO A 59 14.75 -9.27 -7.46
CA PRO A 59 13.58 -8.98 -8.26
C PRO A 59 13.62 -9.69 -9.60
N GLU A 60 12.45 -10.10 -10.08
CA GLU A 60 12.29 -10.56 -11.44
C GLU A 60 12.23 -9.39 -12.43
N GLN A 61 12.58 -9.64 -13.69
CA GLN A 61 12.60 -8.60 -14.71
C GLN A 61 11.28 -7.84 -14.89
N PRO A 62 10.08 -8.49 -14.82
CA PRO A 62 8.83 -7.76 -14.91
C PRO A 62 8.64 -6.67 -13.84
N LEU A 63 9.12 -6.88 -12.63
CA LEU A 63 9.09 -5.86 -11.57
C LEU A 63 10.03 -4.69 -11.91
N LEU A 64 11.24 -4.99 -12.37
CA LEU A 64 12.22 -3.96 -12.76
C LEU A 64 11.70 -3.12 -13.94
N ASP A 65 11.10 -3.75 -14.93
CA ASP A 65 10.49 -3.07 -16.07
C ASP A 65 9.32 -2.19 -15.64
N TRP A 66 8.52 -2.67 -14.69
CA TRP A 66 7.42 -1.90 -14.12
C TRP A 66 7.91 -0.66 -13.36
N ILE A 67 8.95 -0.80 -12.53
CA ILE A 67 9.59 0.32 -11.82
C ILE A 67 10.07 1.37 -12.82
N ALA A 68 10.81 0.96 -13.84
CA ALA A 68 11.30 1.86 -14.88
C ALA A 68 10.16 2.55 -15.62
N GLY A 69 9.11 1.82 -15.99
CA GLY A 69 7.94 2.36 -16.67
C GLY A 69 7.19 3.39 -15.84
N MET A 70 7.06 3.18 -14.54
CA MET A 70 6.48 4.16 -13.61
C MET A 70 7.31 5.44 -13.54
N GLN A 71 8.61 5.30 -13.35
CA GLN A 71 9.54 6.43 -13.27
C GLN A 71 9.58 7.23 -14.57
N ASP A 72 9.63 6.57 -15.72
CA ASP A 72 9.58 7.20 -17.04
C ASP A 72 8.26 7.95 -17.29
N ALA A 73 7.17 7.48 -16.71
CA ALA A 73 5.87 8.13 -16.77
C ALA A 73 5.69 9.30 -15.79
N GLY A 74 6.72 9.59 -14.99
CA GLY A 74 6.68 10.69 -14.01
C GLY A 74 5.99 10.34 -12.69
N ILE A 75 5.75 9.06 -12.41
CA ILE A 75 5.23 8.60 -11.12
C ILE A 75 6.41 8.46 -10.16
N THR A 76 6.34 9.13 -9.03
CA THR A 76 7.33 8.96 -7.95
C THR A 76 7.01 7.70 -7.16
N LEU A 77 7.99 6.82 -7.00
CA LEU A 77 7.89 5.60 -6.22
C LEU A 77 8.66 5.76 -4.90
N CYS A 78 8.09 5.30 -3.80
CA CYS A 78 8.76 5.23 -2.51
C CYS A 78 8.30 4.00 -1.73
N ILE A 79 9.25 3.20 -1.28
CA ILE A 79 8.97 2.05 -0.41
C ILE A 79 8.68 2.56 1.00
N VAL A 80 7.57 2.10 1.60
CA VAL A 80 7.21 2.41 2.99
C VAL A 80 6.98 1.10 3.73
N SER A 81 7.99 0.64 4.46
CA SER A 81 8.02 -0.69 5.07
C SER A 81 8.12 -0.62 6.60
N ASN A 82 7.43 -1.55 7.26
CA ASN A 82 7.59 -1.77 8.71
C ASN A 82 8.86 -2.57 9.04
N SER A 83 9.54 -3.10 8.03
CA SER A 83 10.72 -3.94 8.24
C SER A 83 11.88 -3.15 8.87
N HIS A 84 12.59 -3.84 9.78
CA HIS A 84 13.85 -3.38 10.37
C HIS A 84 15.06 -4.03 9.69
N LYS A 85 14.85 -4.88 8.69
CA LYS A 85 15.89 -5.64 8.00
C LYS A 85 16.57 -4.81 6.91
N GLN A 86 17.83 -5.10 6.67
CA GLN A 86 18.66 -4.40 5.67
C GLN A 86 18.25 -4.68 4.21
N ARG A 87 17.39 -5.66 3.96
CA ARG A 87 16.95 -5.99 2.59
C ARG A 87 16.26 -4.84 1.88
N VAL A 88 15.47 -4.03 2.59
CA VAL A 88 14.80 -2.86 2.01
C VAL A 88 15.79 -1.75 1.65
N PRO A 89 16.68 -1.28 2.55
CA PRO A 89 17.73 -0.35 2.18
C PRO A 89 18.64 -0.84 1.06
N HIS A 90 19.02 -2.12 1.03
CA HIS A 90 19.83 -2.69 -0.04
C HIS A 90 19.13 -2.64 -1.40
N PHE A 91 17.84 -3.02 -1.44
CA PHE A 91 17.03 -2.91 -2.65
C PHE A 91 16.91 -1.46 -3.11
N SER A 92 16.59 -0.56 -2.19
CA SER A 92 16.48 0.88 -2.43
C SER A 92 17.73 1.45 -3.08
N GLN A 93 18.90 1.12 -2.54
CA GLN A 93 20.18 1.58 -3.05
C GLN A 93 20.52 0.97 -4.42
N GLN A 94 20.29 -0.34 -4.58
CA GLN A 94 20.64 -1.05 -5.81
C GLN A 94 19.76 -0.66 -7.00
N TYR A 95 18.46 -0.46 -6.78
CA TYR A 95 17.49 -0.21 -7.84
C TYR A 95 16.98 1.24 -7.89
N HIS A 96 17.58 2.12 -7.11
CA HIS A 96 17.25 3.56 -7.09
C HIS A 96 15.77 3.84 -6.82
N VAL A 97 15.18 3.12 -5.87
CA VAL A 97 13.83 3.36 -5.36
C VAL A 97 13.92 3.83 -3.92
N PRO A 98 13.61 5.09 -3.63
CA PRO A 98 13.67 5.62 -2.26
C PRO A 98 12.85 4.78 -1.28
N CYS A 99 13.26 4.76 -0.01
CA CYS A 99 12.53 4.03 1.02
C CYS A 99 12.42 4.81 2.34
N VAL A 100 11.35 4.50 3.07
CA VAL A 100 11.15 4.78 4.49
C VAL A 100 10.99 3.45 5.18
N THR A 101 11.92 3.12 6.08
CA THR A 101 11.86 1.91 6.91
C THR A 101 11.31 2.26 8.30
N HIS A 102 11.00 1.26 9.12
CA HIS A 102 10.41 1.49 10.44
C HIS A 102 9.15 2.38 10.38
N ALA A 103 8.35 2.19 9.35
CA ALA A 103 7.23 3.08 9.03
C ALA A 103 6.12 3.07 10.07
N ALA A 104 6.04 1.99 10.86
CA ALA A 104 5.05 1.80 11.93
C ALA A 104 3.59 1.82 11.45
N LYS A 105 3.33 1.34 10.23
CA LYS A 105 1.97 1.14 9.72
C LYS A 105 1.21 0.13 10.62
N PRO A 106 -0.04 0.33 10.95
CA PRO A 106 -1.01 1.28 10.40
C PRO A 106 -0.93 2.71 10.97
N GLY A 107 0.08 3.04 11.78
CA GLY A 107 0.38 4.43 12.11
C GLY A 107 0.81 5.19 10.85
N THR A 108 0.63 6.50 10.87
CA THR A 108 0.80 7.34 9.67
C THR A 108 2.17 8.00 9.55
N ARG A 109 3.05 7.80 10.53
CA ARG A 109 4.35 8.49 10.58
C ARG A 109 5.19 8.28 9.32
N GLY A 110 5.45 7.03 8.92
CA GLY A 110 6.25 6.73 7.74
C GLY A 110 5.59 7.16 6.44
N ILE A 111 4.26 7.06 6.36
CA ILE A 111 3.47 7.53 5.22
C ILE A 111 3.61 9.07 5.08
N ARG A 112 3.43 9.80 6.17
CA ARG A 112 3.56 11.26 6.19
C ARG A 112 4.99 11.73 5.91
N GLU A 113 5.99 11.01 6.41
CA GLU A 113 7.39 11.27 6.10
C GLU A 113 7.66 11.19 4.59
N ALA A 114 7.19 10.14 3.94
CA ALA A 114 7.33 9.98 2.49
C ALA A 114 6.59 11.09 1.72
N MET A 115 5.37 11.42 2.11
CA MET A 115 4.60 12.50 1.49
C MET A 115 5.30 13.86 1.62
N ALA A 116 5.83 14.17 2.79
CA ALA A 116 6.55 15.42 3.03
C ALA A 116 7.84 15.51 2.21
N ARG A 117 8.56 14.39 2.08
CA ARG A 117 9.79 14.31 1.28
C ARG A 117 9.57 14.71 -0.18
N TYR A 118 8.42 14.37 -0.76
CA TYR A 118 8.10 14.65 -2.16
C TYR A 118 7.07 15.77 -2.34
N GLY A 119 6.68 16.45 -1.27
CA GLY A 119 5.70 17.52 -1.33
C GLY A 119 4.35 17.09 -1.92
N ALA A 120 3.94 15.84 -1.68
CA ALA A 120 2.69 15.30 -2.22
C ALA A 120 1.54 15.52 -1.25
N ALA A 121 0.41 16.00 -1.77
CA ALA A 121 -0.85 16.09 -1.03
C ALA A 121 -1.49 14.70 -0.87
N PRO A 122 -2.37 14.49 0.13
CA PRO A 122 -3.08 13.22 0.29
C PRO A 122 -3.82 12.76 -0.96
N GLN A 123 -4.46 13.69 -1.68
CA GLN A 123 -5.21 13.40 -2.92
C GLN A 123 -4.30 12.96 -4.09
N GLN A 124 -3.00 13.19 -3.99
CA GLN A 124 -2.00 12.85 -5.01
C GLN A 124 -1.21 11.59 -4.64
N THR A 125 -1.55 10.93 -3.55
CA THR A 125 -0.78 9.84 -2.96
C THR A 125 -1.62 8.59 -2.83
N ALA A 126 -1.05 7.45 -3.20
CA ALA A 126 -1.61 6.13 -2.92
C ALA A 126 -0.58 5.25 -2.19
N LEU A 127 -1.07 4.31 -1.41
CA LEU A 127 -0.27 3.23 -0.82
C LEU A 127 -0.78 1.90 -1.33
N VAL A 128 0.10 1.10 -1.89
CA VAL A 128 -0.17 -0.28 -2.30
C VAL A 128 0.50 -1.27 -1.36
N GLY A 129 -0.25 -2.26 -0.92
CA GLY A 129 0.26 -3.32 -0.05
C GLY A 129 -0.63 -4.55 -0.04
N ASP A 130 -0.14 -5.62 0.58
CA ASP A 130 -0.83 -6.91 0.67
C ASP A 130 -1.59 -7.11 1.99
N GLN A 131 -1.37 -6.25 2.98
CA GLN A 131 -1.94 -6.38 4.31
C GLN A 131 -3.00 -5.32 4.61
N ILE A 132 -4.22 -5.79 4.91
CA ILE A 132 -5.34 -4.90 5.25
C ILE A 132 -5.06 -4.10 6.53
N TYR A 133 -4.57 -4.76 7.58
CA TYR A 133 -4.41 -4.13 8.90
C TYR A 133 -3.25 -3.15 9.00
N THR A 134 -2.27 -3.25 8.14
CA THR A 134 -1.13 -2.32 8.12
C THR A 134 -1.21 -1.35 6.96
N ASP A 135 -1.37 -1.84 5.73
CA ASP A 135 -1.28 -1.01 4.54
C ASP A 135 -2.59 -0.27 4.25
N VAL A 136 -3.71 -1.00 4.14
CA VAL A 136 -5.01 -0.36 3.85
C VAL A 136 -5.44 0.56 4.99
N LEU A 137 -5.39 0.09 6.22
CA LEU A 137 -5.75 0.91 7.37
C LEU A 137 -4.81 2.11 7.53
N GLY A 138 -3.50 1.94 7.32
CA GLY A 138 -2.52 3.03 7.34
C GLY A 138 -2.82 4.09 6.29
N ALA A 139 -3.12 3.67 5.06
CA ALA A 139 -3.52 4.58 3.98
C ALA A 139 -4.80 5.36 4.32
N LYS A 140 -5.82 4.68 4.80
CA LYS A 140 -7.10 5.31 5.21
C LYS A 140 -6.90 6.33 6.33
N ARG A 141 -6.10 5.99 7.33
CA ARG A 141 -5.76 6.93 8.43
C ARG A 141 -4.97 8.15 7.96
N ALA A 142 -4.13 7.98 6.95
CA ALA A 142 -3.38 9.08 6.34
C ALA A 142 -4.23 9.91 5.35
N GLY A 143 -5.45 9.49 5.04
CA GLY A 143 -6.32 10.17 4.08
C GLY A 143 -5.89 10.01 2.62
N ILE A 144 -5.14 8.95 2.30
CA ILE A 144 -4.64 8.66 0.96
C ILE A 144 -5.37 7.47 0.34
N THR A 145 -5.23 7.29 -0.97
CA THR A 145 -5.81 6.15 -1.69
C THR A 145 -5.16 4.84 -1.24
N ALA A 146 -5.98 3.86 -0.89
CA ALA A 146 -5.55 2.52 -0.50
C ALA A 146 -5.73 1.54 -1.65
N ILE A 147 -4.63 0.91 -2.07
CA ILE A 147 -4.62 -0.13 -3.11
C ILE A 147 -4.18 -1.43 -2.47
N ALA A 148 -4.99 -2.47 -2.58
CA ALA A 148 -4.63 -3.81 -2.13
C ALA A 148 -4.15 -4.66 -3.31
N VAL A 149 -3.10 -5.45 -3.06
CA VAL A 149 -2.65 -6.50 -3.97
C VAL A 149 -2.66 -7.83 -3.25
N ARG A 150 -2.73 -8.92 -4.03
CA ARG A 150 -2.66 -10.26 -3.47
C ARG A 150 -1.25 -10.51 -2.93
N SER A 151 -1.16 -11.02 -1.71
CA SER A 151 0.13 -11.44 -1.14
C SER A 151 0.77 -12.53 -1.98
N ILE A 152 2.05 -12.39 -2.28
CA ILE A 152 2.79 -13.34 -3.13
C ILE A 152 2.86 -14.73 -2.51
N HIS A 153 2.86 -14.85 -1.17
CA HIS A 153 3.02 -16.13 -0.45
C HIS A 153 1.87 -16.56 0.46
N ASN A 154 0.81 -15.77 0.63
CA ASN A 154 -0.23 -16.05 1.60
C ASN A 154 -1.62 -16.17 0.94
N HIS A 155 -1.96 -17.37 0.48
CA HIS A 155 -3.31 -17.69 0.01
C HIS A 155 -4.37 -17.61 1.13
N THR A 156 -3.97 -17.73 2.39
CA THR A 156 -4.88 -17.88 3.53
C THR A 156 -5.56 -16.56 3.94
N VAL A 157 -4.86 -15.44 3.87
CA VAL A 157 -5.44 -14.12 4.24
C VAL A 157 -6.43 -13.64 3.19
N TRP A 158 -6.13 -13.90 1.92
CA TRP A 158 -7.01 -13.57 0.80
C TRP A 158 -8.32 -14.35 0.82
N LEU A 159 -8.28 -15.63 1.20
CA LEU A 159 -9.47 -16.45 1.39
C LEU A 159 -10.35 -15.93 2.53
N LYS A 160 -9.76 -15.47 3.64
CA LYS A 160 -10.51 -14.86 4.74
C LYS A 160 -11.17 -13.54 4.34
N LEU A 161 -10.50 -12.73 3.53
CA LEU A 161 -11.05 -11.47 3.02
C LEU A 161 -12.22 -11.71 2.07
N ARG A 162 -12.10 -12.69 1.19
CA ARG A 162 -13.17 -13.08 0.27
C ARG A 162 -14.43 -13.54 1.00
N HIS A 163 -14.29 -14.32 2.08
CA HIS A 163 -15.43 -14.74 2.92
C HIS A 163 -16.04 -13.60 3.74
N LEU A 164 -15.33 -12.51 3.95
CA LEU A 164 -15.87 -11.34 4.65
C LEU A 164 -16.70 -10.44 3.73
N LEU A 165 -16.47 -10.53 2.43
CA LEU A 165 -17.13 -9.72 1.39
C LEU A 165 -18.30 -10.46 0.69
N GLU A 166 -18.46 -11.76 0.94
CA GLU A 166 -19.62 -12.58 0.53
C GLU A 166 -20.66 -12.68 1.65
#